data_f9bb87efd086c0f1d4493cebf864d328
#
_entry.id   f9bb87efd086c0f1d4493cebf864d328
#
_cell.length_a   1.000
_cell.length_b   1.000
_cell.length_c   1.000
_cell.angle_alpha   90.00
_cell.angle_beta   90.00
_cell.angle_gamma   90.00
#
_symmetry.space_group_name_H-M   'P 1'
#
loop_
_entity.id
_entity.type
_entity.pdbx_description
1 polymer ?
#
loop_
_entity_poly.entity_id
_entity_poly.type
_entity_poly.pdbx_seq_one_letter_code
_entity_poly.pdbx_strand_id
1 'polypeptide(L)'
;MEYFIKLIKKKHGKDVSSDVKAVQKLRREAERAKRSLSNQHQVRVEIESLYDGVDFSEPLTRARFEELNNDLFRKTMGPVRKAMEDAGMKKSQIDELVLVWGSTRIPKVQALLKEYFD
;
A
#
# COMPACT_ATOMS: atom_id res chain seq x y z
N MET A 1 -3.53 -0.84 -7.35
CA MET A 1 -4.17 -0.46 -8.64
C MET A 1 -3.80 -1.42 -9.76
N GLU A 2 -2.53 -1.49 -10.12
CA GLU A 2 -2.09 -2.36 -11.22
C GLU A 2 -2.46 -3.83 -11.00
N TYR A 3 -2.38 -4.30 -9.77
CA TYR A 3 -2.76 -5.66 -9.41
C TYR A 3 -4.22 -5.96 -9.79
N PHE A 4 -5.13 -5.05 -9.44
CA PHE A 4 -6.55 -5.24 -9.76
C PHE A 4 -6.82 -5.15 -11.26
N ILE A 5 -6.14 -4.25 -11.97
CA ILE A 5 -6.26 -4.12 -13.41
C ILE A 5 -5.80 -5.42 -14.10
N LYS A 6 -4.67 -5.98 -13.70
CA LYS A 6 -4.17 -7.25 -14.21
C LYS A 6 -5.11 -8.41 -13.89
N LEU A 7 -5.67 -8.42 -12.69
CA LEU A 7 -6.61 -9.45 -12.26
C LEU A 7 -7.90 -9.43 -13.08
N ILE A 8 -8.43 -8.25 -13.37
CA ILE A 8 -9.61 -8.08 -14.22
C ILE A 8 -9.33 -8.57 -15.63
N LYS A 9 -8.18 -8.23 -16.20
CA LYS A 9 -7.77 -8.69 -17.52
C LYS A 9 -7.65 -10.22 -17.58
N LYS A 10 -7.09 -10.82 -16.54
CA LYS A 10 -6.95 -12.28 -16.45
C LYS A 10 -8.28 -13.00 -16.32
N LYS A 11 -9.17 -12.50 -15.44
CA LYS A 11 -10.45 -13.17 -15.16
C LYS A 11 -11.55 -12.87 -16.19
N HIS A 12 -11.58 -11.65 -16.72
CA HIS A 12 -12.67 -11.18 -17.58
C HIS A 12 -12.22 -10.81 -18.99
N GLY A 13 -10.92 -10.88 -19.26
CA GLY A 13 -10.37 -10.59 -20.58
C GLY A 13 -10.45 -9.12 -20.99
N LYS A 14 -10.74 -8.21 -20.05
CA LYS A 14 -10.87 -6.77 -20.34
C LYS A 14 -9.80 -5.95 -19.64
N ASP A 15 -9.12 -5.10 -20.41
CA ASP A 15 -8.20 -4.11 -19.88
C ASP A 15 -8.96 -2.82 -19.58
N VAL A 16 -9.15 -2.49 -18.30
CA VAL A 16 -9.88 -1.31 -17.86
C VAL A 16 -8.98 -0.08 -17.64
N SER A 17 -7.68 -0.18 -17.96
CA SER A 17 -6.72 0.90 -17.71
C SER A 17 -7.06 2.18 -18.47
N SER A 18 -7.76 2.09 -19.60
CA SER A 18 -8.21 3.25 -20.39
C SER A 18 -9.60 3.76 -20.00
N ASP A 19 -10.32 3.03 -19.14
CA ASP A 19 -11.65 3.44 -18.65
C ASP A 19 -11.49 4.32 -17.42
N VAL A 20 -11.65 5.64 -17.61
CA VAL A 20 -11.43 6.64 -16.54
C VAL A 20 -12.35 6.40 -15.34
N LYS A 21 -13.62 6.06 -15.57
CA LYS A 21 -14.57 5.82 -14.48
C LYS A 21 -14.19 4.56 -13.68
N ALA A 22 -13.82 3.48 -14.36
CA ALA A 22 -13.40 2.24 -13.73
C ALA A 22 -12.14 2.46 -12.91
N VAL A 23 -11.14 3.14 -13.46
CA VAL A 23 -9.89 3.46 -12.77
C VAL A 23 -10.13 4.30 -11.52
N GLN A 24 -11.02 5.29 -11.59
CA GLN A 24 -11.37 6.12 -10.42
C GLN A 24 -12.04 5.30 -9.32
N LYS A 25 -12.95 4.41 -9.68
CA LYS A 25 -13.61 3.50 -8.72
C LYS A 25 -12.59 2.57 -8.06
N LEU A 26 -11.70 1.97 -8.85
CA LEU A 26 -10.63 1.10 -8.35
C LEU A 26 -9.69 1.85 -7.42
N ARG A 27 -9.30 3.07 -7.78
CA ARG A 27 -8.41 3.90 -6.96
C ARG A 27 -9.03 4.20 -5.60
N ARG A 28 -10.30 4.57 -5.57
CA ARG A 28 -11.03 4.87 -4.33
C ARG A 28 -11.09 3.65 -3.42
N GLU A 29 -11.46 2.49 -3.98
CA GLU A 29 -11.55 1.26 -3.21
C GLU A 29 -10.19 0.72 -2.79
N ALA A 30 -9.17 0.88 -3.62
CA ALA A 30 -7.80 0.51 -3.26
C ALA A 30 -7.28 1.35 -2.08
N GLU A 31 -7.58 2.64 -2.06
CA GLU A 31 -7.20 3.53 -0.95
C GLU A 31 -7.94 3.14 0.34
N ARG A 32 -9.24 2.83 0.24
CA ARG A 32 -10.01 2.34 1.39
C ARG A 32 -9.43 1.02 1.92
N ALA A 33 -9.12 0.09 1.02
CA ALA A 33 -8.52 -1.20 1.38
C ALA A 33 -7.17 -1.03 2.09
N LYS A 34 -6.34 -0.13 1.58
CA LYS A 34 -5.05 0.20 2.19
C LYS A 34 -5.21 0.63 3.65
N ARG A 35 -6.18 1.51 3.92
CA ARG A 35 -6.46 1.98 5.29
C ARG A 35 -6.98 0.86 6.17
N SER A 36 -7.88 0.04 5.66
CA SER A 36 -8.46 -1.09 6.41
C SER A 36 -7.40 -2.13 6.77
N LEU A 37 -6.43 -2.37 5.90
CA LEU A 37 -5.36 -3.35 6.13
C LEU A 37 -4.37 -2.94 7.22
N SER A 38 -4.38 -1.69 7.66
CA SER A 38 -3.60 -1.27 8.84
C SER A 38 -4.18 -1.84 10.15
N ASN A 39 -5.48 -2.15 10.17
CA ASN A 39 -6.18 -2.67 11.34
C ASN A 39 -6.68 -4.11 11.17
N GLN A 40 -6.75 -4.61 9.96
CA GLN A 40 -7.27 -5.94 9.63
C GLN A 40 -6.26 -6.71 8.79
N HIS A 41 -6.28 -8.04 8.88
CA HIS A 41 -5.40 -8.90 8.08
C HIS A 41 -5.91 -9.14 6.67
N GLN A 42 -7.21 -8.94 6.44
CA GLN A 42 -7.85 -9.15 5.15
C GLN A 42 -9.00 -8.16 4.98
N VAL A 43 -9.19 -7.71 3.76
CA VAL A 43 -10.31 -6.86 3.37
C VAL A 43 -10.84 -7.34 2.04
N ARG A 44 -12.14 -7.18 1.81
CA ARG A 44 -12.74 -7.48 0.52
C ARG A 44 -12.95 -6.19 -0.26
N VAL A 45 -12.45 -6.16 -1.49
CA VAL A 45 -12.64 -5.03 -2.40
C VAL A 45 -13.83 -5.34 -3.29
N GLU A 46 -14.91 -4.59 -3.12
CA GLU A 46 -16.17 -4.79 -3.85
C GLU A 46 -16.55 -3.50 -4.57
N ILE A 47 -16.79 -3.60 -5.88
CA ILE A 47 -17.22 -2.47 -6.70
C ILE A 47 -18.35 -2.93 -7.59
N GLU A 48 -19.55 -2.36 -7.39
CA GLU A 48 -20.68 -2.61 -8.27
C GLU A 48 -20.52 -1.88 -9.58
N SER A 49 -20.90 -2.54 -10.66
CA SER A 49 -20.88 -1.96 -12.02
C SER A 49 -19.55 -1.27 -12.36
N LEU A 50 -18.46 -2.01 -12.16
CA LEU A 50 -17.10 -1.48 -12.43
C LEU A 50 -16.95 -1.08 -13.90
N TYR A 51 -17.36 -1.95 -14.82
CA TYR A 51 -17.40 -1.72 -16.25
C TYR A 51 -18.49 -2.58 -16.89
N ASP A 52 -19.19 -2.05 -17.87
CA ASP A 52 -20.21 -2.77 -18.65
C ASP A 52 -21.23 -3.54 -17.77
N GLY A 53 -21.55 -3.00 -16.58
CA GLY A 53 -22.46 -3.64 -15.64
C GLY A 53 -21.87 -4.83 -14.88
N VAL A 54 -20.58 -5.10 -15.03
CA VAL A 54 -19.89 -6.19 -14.35
C VAL A 54 -19.42 -5.74 -12.97
N ASP A 55 -19.74 -6.52 -11.95
CA ASP A 55 -19.30 -6.29 -10.58
C ASP A 55 -17.90 -6.87 -10.37
N PHE A 56 -17.13 -6.20 -9.52
CA PHE A 56 -15.81 -6.65 -9.10
C PHE A 56 -15.84 -6.97 -7.61
N SER A 57 -15.38 -8.15 -7.23
CA SER A 57 -15.29 -8.55 -5.82
C SER A 57 -14.10 -9.47 -5.63
N GLU A 58 -13.09 -9.01 -4.90
CA GLU A 58 -11.87 -9.77 -4.64
C GLU A 58 -11.37 -9.52 -3.22
N PRO A 59 -10.89 -10.57 -2.54
CA PRO A 59 -10.23 -10.40 -1.25
C PRO A 59 -8.80 -9.87 -1.45
N LEU A 60 -8.35 -9.05 -0.52
CA LEU A 60 -6.97 -8.58 -0.46
C LEU A 60 -6.45 -8.79 0.96
N THR A 61 -5.36 -9.54 1.10
CA THR A 61 -4.73 -9.77 2.40
C THR A 61 -3.62 -8.74 2.65
N ARG A 62 -3.33 -8.50 3.94
CA ARG A 62 -2.20 -7.65 4.32
C ARG A 62 -0.89 -8.19 3.73
N ALA A 63 -0.70 -9.50 3.77
CA ALA A 63 0.51 -10.14 3.21
C ALA A 63 0.66 -9.86 1.72
N ARG A 64 -0.43 -9.96 0.95
CA ARG A 64 -0.40 -9.65 -0.49
C ARG A 64 -0.14 -8.17 -0.75
N PHE A 65 -0.76 -7.30 0.03
CA PHE A 65 -0.54 -5.86 -0.06
C PHE A 65 0.92 -5.50 0.20
N GLU A 66 1.52 -6.08 1.23
CA GLU A 66 2.93 -5.88 1.56
C GLU A 66 3.86 -6.40 0.46
N GLU A 67 3.58 -7.59 -0.08
CA GLU A 67 4.34 -8.17 -1.18
C GLU A 67 4.32 -7.29 -2.43
N LEU A 68 3.15 -6.76 -2.80
CA LEU A 68 2.98 -5.89 -3.98
C LEU A 68 3.73 -4.56 -3.84
N ASN A 69 3.92 -4.08 -2.62
CA ASN A 69 4.52 -2.78 -2.33
C ASN A 69 5.88 -2.88 -1.63
N ASN A 70 6.46 -4.07 -1.57
CA ASN A 70 7.69 -4.31 -0.84
C ASN A 70 8.83 -3.37 -1.26
N ASP A 71 9.01 -3.15 -2.56
CA ASP A 71 10.04 -2.24 -3.07
C ASP A 71 9.80 -0.79 -2.62
N LEU A 72 8.55 -0.35 -2.60
CA LEU A 72 8.17 0.98 -2.14
C LEU A 72 8.47 1.14 -0.64
N PHE A 73 8.18 0.12 0.15
CA PHE A 73 8.46 0.14 1.58
C PHE A 73 9.96 0.21 1.86
N ARG A 74 10.77 -0.53 1.11
CA ARG A 74 12.23 -0.48 1.22
C ARG A 74 12.77 0.89 0.85
N LYS A 75 12.22 1.52 -0.18
CA LYS A 75 12.61 2.86 -0.61
C LYS A 75 12.35 3.93 0.45
N THR A 76 11.38 3.72 1.34
CA THR A 76 11.11 4.68 2.43
C THR A 76 12.27 4.80 3.40
N MET A 77 13.10 3.77 3.49
CA MET A 77 14.27 3.77 4.39
C MET A 77 15.44 4.60 3.86
N GLY A 78 15.51 4.84 2.56
CA GLY A 78 16.54 5.64 1.94
C GLY A 78 16.65 7.05 2.53
N PRO A 79 15.55 7.84 2.53
CA PRO A 79 15.54 9.16 3.16
C PRO A 79 15.89 9.13 4.65
N VAL A 80 15.44 8.10 5.39
CA VAL A 80 15.78 7.96 6.81
C VAL A 80 17.29 7.80 7.01
N ARG A 81 17.91 6.91 6.25
CA ARG A 81 19.36 6.68 6.30
C ARG A 81 20.13 7.96 5.93
N LYS A 82 19.70 8.63 4.88
CA LYS A 82 20.32 9.88 4.43
C LYS A 82 20.22 10.97 5.49
N ALA A 83 19.06 11.11 6.13
CA ALA A 83 18.88 12.09 7.19
C ALA A 83 19.82 11.82 8.37
N MET A 84 20.01 10.55 8.73
CA MET A 84 20.94 10.16 9.80
C MET A 84 22.39 10.50 9.42
N GLU A 85 22.79 10.21 8.18
CA GLU A 85 24.12 10.54 7.68
C GLU A 85 24.37 12.05 7.66
N ASP A 86 23.43 12.83 7.13
CA ASP A 86 23.52 14.29 7.03
C ASP A 86 23.61 14.94 8.42
N ALA A 87 22.91 14.37 9.41
CA ALA A 87 22.97 14.86 10.79
C ALA A 87 24.22 14.39 11.53
N GLY A 88 24.97 13.43 10.99
CA GLY A 88 26.13 12.84 11.66
C GLY A 88 25.79 12.10 12.92
N MET A 89 24.56 11.59 13.03
CA MET A 89 24.06 10.89 14.22
C MET A 89 24.09 9.38 14.05
N LYS A 90 24.36 8.68 15.15
CA LYS A 90 24.23 7.23 15.23
C LYS A 90 22.83 6.88 15.69
N LYS A 91 22.37 5.66 15.36
CA LYS A 91 21.04 5.16 15.78
C LYS A 91 20.86 5.22 17.30
N SER A 92 21.89 4.92 18.06
CA SER A 92 21.88 4.96 19.52
C SER A 92 21.68 6.36 20.11
N GLN A 93 21.86 7.42 19.30
CA GLN A 93 21.66 8.80 19.72
C GLN A 93 20.23 9.29 19.55
N ILE A 94 19.36 8.46 18.97
CA ILE A 94 17.94 8.76 18.78
C ILE A 94 17.15 8.27 20.01
N ASP A 95 16.53 9.20 20.72
CA ASP A 95 15.76 8.92 21.92
C ASP A 95 14.28 8.66 21.61
N GLU A 96 13.75 9.34 20.59
CA GLU A 96 12.34 9.27 20.25
C GLU A 96 12.13 9.37 18.74
N LEU A 97 11.21 8.55 18.21
CA LEU A 97 10.80 8.58 16.82
C LEU A 97 9.32 8.90 16.74
N VAL A 98 8.99 10.05 16.13
CA VAL A 98 7.60 10.51 15.99
C VAL A 98 7.13 10.28 14.55
N LEU A 99 6.03 9.54 14.41
CA LEU A 99 5.43 9.20 13.11
C LEU A 99 4.21 10.08 12.85
N VAL A 100 4.31 10.95 11.84
CA VAL A 100 3.28 11.97 11.57
C VAL A 100 2.58 11.83 10.22
N TRP A 101 3.15 11.08 9.28
CA TRP A 101 2.59 10.92 7.94
C TRP A 101 1.60 9.76 7.88
N GLY A 102 0.60 9.86 6.99
CA GLY A 102 -0.40 8.80 6.81
C GLY A 102 0.20 7.43 6.51
N SER A 103 1.24 7.37 5.69
CA SER A 103 1.93 6.12 5.35
C SER A 103 2.61 5.45 6.54
N THR A 104 2.93 6.20 7.61
CA THR A 104 3.54 5.63 8.81
C THR A 104 2.57 4.78 9.64
N ARG A 105 1.28 4.81 9.33
CA ARG A 105 0.28 3.93 9.94
C ARG A 105 0.29 2.52 9.37
N ILE A 106 0.96 2.30 8.25
CA ILE A 106 1.10 0.97 7.64
C ILE A 106 2.02 0.13 8.53
N PRO A 107 1.57 -1.05 9.03
CA PRO A 107 2.37 -1.87 9.95
C PRO A 107 3.74 -2.24 9.41
N LYS A 108 3.87 -2.50 8.12
CA LYS A 108 5.17 -2.84 7.51
C LYS A 108 6.16 -1.69 7.59
N VAL A 109 5.71 -0.45 7.41
CA VAL A 109 6.57 0.73 7.53
C VAL A 109 7.04 0.89 8.97
N GLN A 110 6.14 0.72 9.94
CA GLN A 110 6.47 0.78 11.36
C GLN A 110 7.49 -0.31 11.74
N ALA A 111 7.32 -1.52 11.23
CA ALA A 111 8.24 -2.63 11.48
C ALA A 111 9.64 -2.35 10.91
N LEU A 112 9.74 -1.81 9.69
CA LEU A 112 11.00 -1.45 9.08
C LEU A 112 11.74 -0.36 9.85
N LEU A 113 11.02 0.66 10.33
CA LEU A 113 11.60 1.72 11.14
C LEU A 113 12.09 1.19 12.48
N LYS A 114 11.31 0.34 13.14
CA LYS A 114 11.71 -0.30 14.38
C LYS A 114 12.98 -1.14 14.20
N GLU A 115 13.02 -1.97 13.16
CA GLU A 115 14.17 -2.79 12.84
C GLU A 115 15.43 -1.94 12.61
N TYR A 116 15.29 -0.83 11.89
CA TYR A 116 16.41 0.06 11.60
C TYR A 116 16.97 0.72 12.87
N PHE A 117 16.13 1.17 13.80
CA PHE A 117 16.54 1.90 15.00
C PHE A 117 16.79 1.00 16.22
N ASP A 118 16.39 -0.25 16.18
CA ASP A 118 16.78 -1.24 17.20
C ASP A 118 18.17 -1.78 16.88
#